data_c3eb2ef9626eeb18da245969d3e512f5
#
_entry.id   c3eb2ef9626eeb18da245969d3e512f5
#
_cell.length_a   1.000
_cell.length_b   1.000
_cell.length_c   1.000
_cell.angle_alpha   90.00
_cell.angle_beta   90.00
_cell.angle_gamma   90.00
#
_symmetry.space_group_name_H-M   'P 1'
#
loop_
_entity.id
_entity.type
_entity.pdbx_description
1 polymer ?
#
loop_
_entity_poly.entity_id
_entity_poly.type
_entity_poly.pdbx_seq_one_letter_code
_entity_poly.pdbx_strand_id
1 'polypeptide(L)'
;MPIVPWVDALLHYNHTPGYRYADMPPMREAWVQGLAAIAAEALSRHGKAFEELSAEDQDELLRDVESNRVERRVWGDLPAGGFFKHHLLKEVVGIYYSHPDAWSEIGFGGPASPRGYARLGPDERDSWEAEELDFKAADA
;
A
#
# COMPACT_ATOMS: atom_id res chain seq x y z
N MET A 1 -3.20 -10.12 -7.15
CA MET A 1 -2.46 -8.86 -7.48
C MET A 1 -1.04 -8.94 -6.93
N PRO A 2 0.02 -8.73 -7.72
CA PRO A 2 1.41 -8.99 -7.31
C PRO A 2 2.06 -7.78 -6.61
N ILE A 3 1.58 -7.38 -5.42
CA ILE A 3 2.11 -6.21 -4.69
C ILE A 3 3.57 -6.43 -4.28
N VAL A 4 3.88 -7.58 -3.66
CA VAL A 4 5.24 -7.86 -3.13
C VAL A 4 6.33 -7.80 -4.22
N PRO A 5 6.19 -8.45 -5.39
CA PRO A 5 7.17 -8.34 -6.45
C PRO A 5 7.41 -6.91 -6.96
N TRP A 6 6.38 -6.06 -6.95
CA TRP A 6 6.49 -4.67 -7.36
C TRP A 6 7.25 -3.84 -6.34
N VAL A 7 6.96 -4.02 -5.03
CA VAL A 7 7.72 -3.37 -3.96
C VAL A 7 9.18 -3.81 -4.00
N ASP A 8 9.43 -5.11 -4.18
CA ASP A 8 10.79 -5.64 -4.29
C ASP A 8 11.56 -5.03 -5.46
N ALA A 9 10.94 -4.95 -6.64
CA ALA A 9 11.54 -4.30 -7.81
C ALA A 9 11.83 -2.81 -7.57
N LEU A 10 10.88 -2.08 -6.96
CA LEU A 10 11.04 -0.67 -6.62
C LEU A 10 12.25 -0.45 -5.69
N LEU A 11 12.40 -1.30 -4.68
CA LEU A 11 13.52 -1.25 -3.74
C LEU A 11 14.83 -1.72 -4.39
N HIS A 12 14.77 -2.76 -5.22
CA HIS A 12 15.94 -3.30 -5.93
C HIS A 12 16.57 -2.27 -6.86
N TYR A 13 15.75 -1.63 -7.69
CA TYR A 13 16.22 -0.62 -8.64
C TYR A 13 16.38 0.78 -8.02
N ASN A 14 16.11 0.92 -6.72
CA ASN A 14 16.16 2.19 -5.98
C ASN A 14 15.35 3.31 -6.66
N HIS A 15 14.18 2.96 -7.17
CA HIS A 15 13.24 3.92 -7.73
C HIS A 15 12.61 4.73 -6.59
N THR A 16 13.00 5.99 -6.49
CA THR A 16 12.51 6.89 -5.45
C THR A 16 11.62 7.97 -6.06
N PRO A 17 10.65 8.51 -5.31
CA PRO A 17 9.78 9.60 -5.80
C PRO A 17 10.49 10.95 -5.96
N GLY A 18 11.81 10.99 -5.84
CA GLY A 18 12.62 12.21 -6.02
C GLY A 18 12.70 13.11 -4.78
N TYR A 19 11.94 12.83 -3.72
CA TYR A 19 12.01 13.56 -2.44
C TYR A 19 12.03 12.59 -1.25
N ARG A 20 12.50 13.07 -0.11
CA ARG A 20 12.54 12.33 1.15
C ARG A 20 12.19 13.29 2.29
N TYR A 21 11.41 12.82 3.24
CA TYR A 21 11.19 13.53 4.50
C TYR A 21 12.50 13.61 5.30
N ALA A 22 12.75 14.74 5.94
CA ALA A 22 14.02 14.99 6.62
C ALA A 22 14.30 14.01 7.78
N ASP A 23 13.25 13.51 8.40
CA ASP A 23 13.25 12.56 9.53
C ASP A 23 13.23 11.09 9.09
N MET A 24 13.22 10.82 7.78
CA MET A 24 13.19 9.46 7.23
C MET A 24 14.55 9.07 6.66
N PRO A 25 15.03 7.83 6.91
CA PRO A 25 16.20 7.30 6.23
C PRO A 25 15.95 7.08 4.73
N PRO A 26 16.97 6.71 3.94
CA PRO A 26 16.76 6.29 2.55
C PRO A 26 15.69 5.21 2.44
N MET A 27 14.90 5.23 1.38
CA MET A 27 13.71 4.40 1.22
C MET A 27 13.94 2.91 1.50
N ARG A 28 14.98 2.32 0.90
CA ARG A 28 15.32 0.91 1.13
C ARG A 28 15.60 0.62 2.60
N GLU A 29 16.33 1.51 3.26
CA GLU A 29 16.66 1.40 4.67
C GLU A 29 15.40 1.54 5.54
N ALA A 30 14.54 2.51 5.24
CA ALA A 30 13.25 2.67 5.92
C ALA A 30 12.39 1.40 5.83
N TRP A 31 12.34 0.77 4.66
CA TRP A 31 11.58 -0.49 4.48
C TRP A 31 12.17 -1.64 5.30
N VAL A 32 13.49 -1.84 5.26
CA VAL A 32 14.15 -2.90 6.04
C VAL A 32 13.93 -2.70 7.54
N GLN A 33 14.15 -1.48 8.04
CA GLN A 33 13.96 -1.15 9.46
C GLN A 33 12.49 -1.24 9.87
N GLY A 34 11.58 -0.69 9.08
CA GLY A 34 10.15 -0.65 9.40
C GLY A 34 9.51 -2.03 9.42
N LEU A 35 9.80 -2.89 8.44
CA LEU A 35 9.31 -4.26 8.44
C LEU A 35 9.88 -5.07 9.61
N ALA A 36 11.17 -4.91 9.91
CA ALA A 36 11.79 -5.56 11.06
C ALA A 36 11.17 -5.09 12.38
N ALA A 37 10.84 -3.79 12.48
CA ALA A 37 10.19 -3.24 13.66
C ALA A 37 8.75 -3.76 13.84
N ILE A 38 7.96 -3.85 12.77
CA ILE A 38 6.61 -4.47 12.81
C ILE A 38 6.71 -5.92 13.29
N ALA A 39 7.65 -6.70 12.75
CA ALA A 39 7.87 -8.08 13.17
C ALA A 39 8.25 -8.19 14.65
N ALA A 40 9.12 -7.30 15.14
CA ALA A 40 9.53 -7.26 16.53
C ALA A 40 8.38 -6.85 17.47
N GLU A 41 7.52 -5.88 17.09
CA GLU A 41 6.30 -5.53 17.83
C GLU A 41 5.35 -6.72 17.94
N ALA A 42 5.11 -7.43 16.82
CA ALA A 42 4.25 -8.61 16.81
C ALA A 42 4.77 -9.69 17.79
N LEU A 43 6.05 -9.97 17.73
CA LEU A 43 6.69 -10.94 18.62
C LEU A 43 6.65 -10.49 20.09
N SER A 44 6.89 -9.20 20.37
CA SER A 44 6.88 -8.64 21.72
C SER A 44 5.48 -8.68 22.35
N ARG A 45 4.44 -8.34 21.59
CA ARG A 45 3.07 -8.22 22.10
C ARG A 45 2.31 -9.53 22.13
N HIS A 46 2.49 -10.36 21.10
CA HIS A 46 1.68 -11.56 20.88
C HIS A 46 2.48 -12.87 20.97
N GLY A 47 3.82 -12.80 21.00
CA GLY A 47 4.68 -13.99 20.99
C GLY A 47 4.64 -14.79 19.69
N LYS A 48 4.17 -14.18 18.59
CA LYS A 48 3.97 -14.79 17.27
C LYS A 48 4.53 -13.88 16.18
N ALA A 49 4.85 -14.48 15.02
CA ALA A 49 5.17 -13.69 13.84
C ALA A 49 3.94 -12.91 13.36
N PHE A 50 4.14 -11.76 12.69
CA PHE A 50 3.03 -10.91 12.24
C PHE A 50 2.05 -11.64 11.34
N GLU A 51 2.55 -12.48 10.42
CA GLU A 51 1.75 -13.31 9.52
C GLU A 51 0.95 -14.43 10.20
N GLU A 52 1.28 -14.77 11.45
CA GLU A 52 0.58 -15.75 12.26
C GLU A 52 -0.51 -15.14 13.16
N LEU A 53 -0.61 -13.83 13.18
CA LEU A 53 -1.64 -13.11 13.93
C LEU A 53 -3.00 -13.24 13.26
N SER A 54 -4.07 -13.08 14.04
CA SER A 54 -5.39 -12.88 13.45
C SER A 54 -5.45 -11.57 12.66
N ALA A 55 -6.39 -11.46 11.71
CA ALA A 55 -6.57 -10.22 10.95
C ALA A 55 -6.86 -9.01 11.88
N GLU A 56 -7.61 -9.24 12.96
CA GLU A 56 -7.92 -8.22 13.97
C GLU A 56 -6.66 -7.74 14.69
N ASP A 57 -5.79 -8.67 15.13
CA ASP A 57 -4.54 -8.33 15.81
C ASP A 57 -3.54 -7.63 14.85
N GLN A 58 -3.49 -8.06 13.59
CA GLN A 58 -2.68 -7.41 12.55
C GLN A 58 -3.13 -5.97 12.34
N ASP A 59 -4.43 -5.75 12.19
CA ASP A 59 -5.04 -4.43 12.01
C ASP A 59 -4.82 -3.52 13.24
N GLU A 60 -4.95 -4.05 14.45
CA GLU A 60 -4.71 -3.30 15.68
C GLU A 60 -3.25 -2.86 15.76
N LEU A 61 -2.31 -3.78 15.51
CA LEU A 61 -0.88 -3.47 15.50
C LEU A 61 -0.55 -2.39 14.46
N LEU A 62 -1.09 -2.50 13.24
CA LEU A 62 -0.84 -1.51 12.19
C LEU A 62 -1.44 -0.13 12.51
N ARG A 63 -2.62 -0.06 13.17
CA ARG A 63 -3.19 1.20 13.67
C ARG A 63 -2.32 1.82 14.76
N ASP A 64 -1.69 0.99 15.59
CA ASP A 64 -0.76 1.47 16.61
C ASP A 64 0.52 2.01 15.99
N VAL A 65 1.06 1.34 14.98
CA VAL A 65 2.19 1.86 14.18
C VAL A 65 1.85 3.20 13.54
N GLU A 66 0.69 3.30 12.87
CA GLU A 66 0.22 4.56 12.27
C GLU A 66 0.14 5.70 13.27
N SER A 67 -0.32 5.40 14.48
CA SER A 67 -0.54 6.38 15.56
C SER A 67 0.69 6.62 16.42
N ASN A 68 1.86 6.04 16.11
CA ASN A 68 3.08 6.05 16.90
C ASN A 68 2.91 5.48 18.34
N ARG A 69 1.94 4.57 18.55
CA ARG A 69 1.75 3.85 19.82
C ARG A 69 2.55 2.56 19.83
N VAL A 70 3.87 2.70 19.74
CA VAL A 70 4.83 1.62 19.56
C VAL A 70 5.97 1.70 20.55
N GLU A 71 6.71 0.60 20.73
CA GLU A 71 7.86 0.56 21.61
C GLU A 71 9.07 1.29 21.01
N ARG A 72 9.44 2.42 21.57
CA ARG A 72 10.57 3.23 21.08
C ARG A 72 11.87 2.42 20.92
N ARG A 73 12.12 1.46 21.81
CA ARG A 73 13.31 0.59 21.73
C ARG A 73 13.34 -0.26 20.47
N VAL A 74 12.16 -0.58 19.88
CA VAL A 74 12.03 -1.38 18.66
C VAL A 74 12.24 -0.52 17.42
N TRP A 75 11.67 0.68 17.42
CA TRP A 75 11.67 1.59 16.27
C TRP A 75 12.91 2.51 16.22
N GLY A 76 13.61 2.71 17.36
CA GLY A 76 14.75 3.61 17.42
C GLY A 76 14.40 5.02 16.99
N ASP A 77 15.12 5.52 15.98
CA ASP A 77 14.90 6.86 15.43
C ASP A 77 13.96 6.86 14.21
N LEU A 78 13.49 5.69 13.75
CA LEU A 78 12.54 5.61 12.63
C LEU A 78 11.15 6.03 13.11
N PRO A 79 10.54 7.11 12.55
CA PRO A 79 9.18 7.51 12.87
C PRO A 79 8.17 6.46 12.38
N ALA A 80 7.56 5.69 13.28
CA ALA A 80 6.68 4.57 12.94
C ALA A 80 5.50 5.01 12.06
N GLY A 81 4.76 6.05 12.47
CA GLY A 81 3.65 6.59 11.71
C GLY A 81 4.08 7.24 10.39
N GLY A 82 5.28 7.81 10.35
CA GLY A 82 5.90 8.32 9.13
C GLY A 82 6.19 7.18 8.14
N PHE A 83 6.83 6.11 8.60
CA PHE A 83 7.07 4.92 7.80
C PHE A 83 5.76 4.33 7.28
N PHE A 84 4.75 4.15 8.15
CA PHE A 84 3.46 3.61 7.76
C PHE A 84 2.81 4.42 6.65
N LYS A 85 2.68 5.74 6.81
CA LYS A 85 1.96 6.60 5.88
C LYS A 85 2.71 6.87 4.58
N HIS A 86 4.01 7.15 4.69
CA HIS A 86 4.80 7.66 3.57
C HIS A 86 5.53 6.58 2.77
N HIS A 87 5.67 5.39 3.34
CA HIS A 87 6.28 4.25 2.64
C HIS A 87 5.29 3.10 2.51
N LEU A 88 4.88 2.46 3.60
CA LEU A 88 4.08 1.24 3.53
C LEU A 88 2.73 1.46 2.84
N LEU A 89 1.87 2.28 3.42
CA LEU A 89 0.52 2.51 2.89
C LEU A 89 0.54 3.16 1.51
N LYS A 90 1.36 4.19 1.32
CA LYS A 90 1.46 4.91 0.05
C LYS A 90 1.86 4.00 -1.10
N GLU A 91 2.90 3.18 -0.92
CA GLU A 91 3.38 2.30 -1.99
C GLU A 91 2.41 1.15 -2.25
N VAL A 92 1.88 0.51 -1.20
CA VAL A 92 0.89 -0.58 -1.35
C VAL A 92 -0.36 -0.09 -2.07
N VAL A 93 -0.93 1.04 -1.64
CA VAL A 93 -2.13 1.63 -2.27
C VAL A 93 -1.83 2.07 -3.71
N GLY A 94 -0.69 2.73 -3.93
CA GLY A 94 -0.27 3.15 -5.27
C GLY A 94 -0.13 1.98 -6.25
N ILE A 95 0.50 0.90 -5.81
CA ILE A 95 0.65 -0.33 -6.61
C ILE A 95 -0.71 -0.98 -6.84
N TYR A 96 -1.56 -1.08 -5.80
CA TYR A 96 -2.88 -1.68 -5.90
C TYR A 96 -3.72 -1.00 -6.98
N TYR A 97 -3.90 0.31 -6.89
CA TYR A 97 -4.72 1.06 -7.83
C TYR A 97 -4.05 1.35 -9.18
N SER A 98 -2.77 1.09 -9.34
CA SER A 98 -2.15 1.09 -10.67
C SER A 98 -2.44 -0.17 -11.48
N HIS A 99 -2.93 -1.22 -10.83
CA HIS A 99 -3.22 -2.48 -11.49
C HIS A 99 -4.62 -2.48 -12.11
N PRO A 100 -4.78 -2.97 -13.38
CA PRO A 100 -6.07 -2.99 -14.07
C PRO A 100 -7.20 -3.69 -13.30
N ASP A 101 -6.89 -4.74 -12.54
CA ASP A 101 -7.89 -5.48 -11.76
C ASP A 101 -8.59 -4.61 -10.69
N ALA A 102 -7.91 -3.56 -10.20
CA ALA A 102 -8.49 -2.65 -9.21
C ALA A 102 -9.27 -1.48 -9.84
N TRP A 103 -9.13 -1.26 -11.14
CA TRP A 103 -9.75 -0.10 -11.79
C TRP A 103 -11.27 -0.13 -11.74
N SER A 104 -11.85 -1.31 -11.89
CA SER A 104 -13.31 -1.49 -11.80
C SER A 104 -13.86 -1.14 -10.42
N GLU A 105 -13.07 -1.35 -9.34
CA GLU A 105 -13.49 -1.01 -7.97
C GLU A 105 -13.71 0.50 -7.76
N ILE A 106 -12.95 1.33 -8.48
CA ILE A 106 -13.01 2.80 -8.36
C ILE A 106 -13.68 3.47 -9.55
N GLY A 107 -14.25 2.70 -10.47
CA GLY A 107 -14.88 3.23 -11.68
C GLY A 107 -13.90 3.89 -12.67
N PHE A 108 -12.62 3.53 -12.62
CA PHE A 108 -11.63 4.05 -13.56
C PHE A 108 -11.62 3.22 -14.83
N GLY A 109 -12.02 3.82 -15.95
CA GLY A 109 -12.11 3.15 -17.23
C GLY A 109 -10.79 2.82 -17.93
N GLY A 110 -9.66 3.16 -17.31
CA GLY A 110 -8.34 2.93 -17.87
C GLY A 110 -7.70 4.19 -18.48
N PRO A 111 -6.43 4.10 -18.92
CA PRO A 111 -5.70 5.22 -19.50
C PRO A 111 -6.26 5.56 -20.89
N ALA A 112 -6.52 6.84 -21.15
CA ALA A 112 -6.99 7.34 -22.44
C ALA A 112 -5.92 7.31 -23.56
N SER A 113 -4.68 6.97 -23.26
CA SER A 113 -3.57 6.83 -24.20
C SER A 113 -3.63 5.45 -24.92
N PRO A 114 -3.30 5.38 -26.22
CA PRO A 114 -2.79 6.44 -27.10
C PRO A 114 -3.86 7.27 -27.82
N ARG A 115 -5.16 6.95 -27.67
CA ARG A 115 -6.22 7.57 -28.48
C ARG A 115 -6.70 8.93 -27.98
N GLY A 116 -6.33 9.32 -26.74
CA GLY A 116 -6.96 10.42 -26.05
C GLY A 116 -8.39 10.03 -25.61
N TYR A 117 -9.14 10.98 -25.07
CA TYR A 117 -10.55 10.75 -24.77
C TYR A 117 -11.33 10.66 -26.07
N ALA A 118 -11.80 9.47 -26.43
CA ALA A 118 -12.81 9.33 -27.47
C ALA A 118 -14.08 10.06 -26.99
N ARG A 119 -14.80 10.70 -27.94
CA ARG A 119 -16.11 11.25 -27.63
C ARG A 119 -17.12 10.11 -27.64
N LEU A 120 -17.31 9.50 -26.50
CA LEU A 120 -18.35 8.52 -26.27
C LEU A 120 -19.64 9.23 -25.88
N GLY A 121 -20.77 8.63 -26.20
CA GLY A 121 -22.08 9.07 -25.71
C GLY A 121 -22.22 8.81 -24.18
N PRO A 122 -23.33 9.29 -23.55
CA PRO A 122 -23.62 8.93 -22.19
C PRO A 122 -23.70 7.41 -22.03
N ASP A 123 -23.05 6.90 -20.99
CA ASP A 123 -22.96 5.46 -20.64
C ASP A 123 -22.30 4.55 -21.71
N GLU A 124 -21.62 5.14 -22.67
CA GLU A 124 -20.80 4.40 -23.64
C GLU A 124 -19.37 4.24 -23.12
N ARG A 125 -18.80 3.05 -23.34
CA ARG A 125 -17.43 2.71 -22.96
C ARG A 125 -16.66 2.19 -24.18
N ASP A 126 -15.37 2.41 -24.17
CA ASP A 126 -14.47 1.73 -25.10
C ASP A 126 -14.36 0.24 -24.73
N SER A 127 -14.22 -0.61 -25.76
CA SER A 127 -14.17 -2.08 -25.59
C SER A 127 -12.99 -2.59 -24.74
N TRP A 128 -12.04 -1.74 -24.45
CA TRP A 128 -10.83 -2.04 -23.64
C TRP A 128 -10.91 -1.44 -22.22
N GLU A 129 -11.97 -0.72 -21.88
CA GLU A 129 -12.18 -0.20 -20.54
C GLU A 129 -12.57 -1.31 -19.55
N ALA A 130 -12.10 -1.18 -18.32
CA ALA A 130 -12.49 -2.09 -17.26
C ALA A 130 -14.00 -2.00 -16.98
N GLU A 131 -14.62 -3.12 -16.66
CA GLU A 131 -16.02 -3.16 -16.23
C GLU A 131 -16.15 -2.68 -14.78
N GLU A 132 -17.18 -1.88 -14.48
CA GLU A 132 -17.49 -1.49 -13.10
C GLU A 132 -18.01 -2.68 -12.31
N LEU A 133 -17.50 -2.84 -11.10
CA LEU A 133 -18.08 -3.78 -10.16
C LEU A 133 -19.38 -3.20 -9.61
N ASP A 134 -20.48 -3.94 -9.77
CA ASP A 134 -21.76 -3.56 -9.18
C ASP A 134 -21.78 -3.94 -7.68
N PHE A 135 -21.32 -3.02 -6.83
CA PHE A 135 -21.27 -3.23 -5.38
C PHE A 135 -22.65 -3.41 -4.73
N LYS A 136 -23.74 -3.05 -5.43
CA LYS A 136 -25.11 -3.23 -4.91
C LYS A 136 -25.60 -4.67 -4.97
N ALA A 137 -24.94 -5.51 -5.76
CA ALA A 137 -25.30 -6.93 -5.89
C ALA A 137 -24.64 -7.83 -4.82
N ALA A 138 -23.69 -7.33 -4.05
CA ALA A 138 -22.98 -8.11 -3.04
C ALA A 138 -23.67 -8.14 -1.65
N ASP A 139 -24.66 -7.27 -1.41
CA ASP A 139 -25.39 -7.15 -0.14
C ASP A 139 -26.84 -7.68 -0.22
N ALA A 140 -27.17 -8.52 -1.19
CA ALA A 140 -28.50 -9.12 -1.36
C ALA A 140 -28.53 -10.62 -1.06
#